data_f060f67a34816a65f58f15a6e027e406
#
_entry.id   f060f67a34816a65f58f15a6e027e406
#
_cell.length_a   1.000
_cell.length_b   1.000
_cell.length_c   1.000
_cell.angle_alpha   90.00
_cell.angle_beta   90.00
_cell.angle_gamma   90.00
#
_symmetry.space_group_name_H-M   'P 1'
#
loop_
_entity.id
_entity.type
_entity.pdbx_description
1 polymer ?
#
loop_
_entity_poly.entity_id
_entity_poly.type
_entity_poly.pdbx_seq_one_letter_code
_entity_poly.pdbx_strand_id
1 'polypeptide(L)'
;MTNPQSAICNPQSAVRNPQSAIRNPQSAILGVRWVELPSRVDGRGVLTSVEGQIDVPFEIKRVFYMHHIITDRGGHAHADTDQVVIAAAGRFKMDLSDGTNTQTYVLDDPTRGVYTPRMVFIRLYDFSPGAVCLVLASTHYDISKSIRSWEDYLKAMRA
;
A
#
# COMPACT_ATOMS: atom_id res chain seq x y z
N MET A 1 33.46 44.52 8.13
CA MET A 1 33.21 43.28 8.87
C MET A 1 31.73 43.21 9.17
N THR A 2 30.97 42.60 8.31
CA THR A 2 29.51 42.45 8.44
C THR A 2 29.18 40.95 8.47
N ASN A 3 28.61 40.55 9.57
CA ASN A 3 28.18 39.17 9.88
C ASN A 3 26.91 38.82 9.11
N PRO A 4 26.83 37.75 8.32
CA PRO A 4 25.58 37.33 7.73
C PRO A 4 24.77 36.54 8.76
N GLN A 5 23.60 37.06 9.07
CA GLN A 5 22.59 36.44 9.90
C GLN A 5 22.15 35.08 9.33
N SER A 6 22.21 34.07 10.15
CA SER A 6 21.63 32.75 9.91
C SER A 6 20.11 32.86 9.74
N ALA A 7 19.63 32.51 8.55
CA ALA A 7 18.21 32.39 8.30
C ALA A 7 17.66 31.20 9.10
N ILE A 8 16.79 31.50 10.05
CA ILE A 8 16.02 30.54 10.84
C ILE A 8 15.04 29.86 9.88
N CYS A 9 15.24 28.58 9.65
CA CYS A 9 14.33 27.74 8.88
C CYS A 9 13.04 27.58 9.69
N ASN A 10 11.96 28.21 9.23
CA ASN A 10 10.64 28.12 9.83
C ASN A 10 10.06 26.73 9.47
N PRO A 11 9.69 25.87 10.41
CA PRO A 11 9.05 24.60 10.10
C PRO A 11 7.60 24.88 9.69
N GLN A 12 7.37 25.02 8.38
CA GLN A 12 6.00 25.04 7.87
C GLN A 12 5.37 23.68 8.13
N SER A 13 4.33 23.70 8.93
CA SER A 13 3.42 22.63 9.27
C SER A 13 3.02 21.83 8.03
N ALA A 14 3.01 20.50 8.17
CA ALA A 14 2.49 19.60 7.15
C ALA A 14 1.09 20.05 6.76
N VAL A 15 0.94 20.62 5.55
CA VAL A 15 -0.35 20.98 5.00
C VAL A 15 -1.06 19.66 4.68
N ARG A 16 -1.94 19.24 5.58
CA ARG A 16 -2.93 18.20 5.27
C ARG A 16 -3.82 18.77 4.16
N ASN A 17 -3.73 18.19 2.96
CA ASN A 17 -4.60 18.57 1.87
C ASN A 17 -6.05 18.16 2.23
N PRO A 18 -6.99 19.12 2.41
CA PRO A 18 -8.37 18.81 2.80
C PRO A 18 -9.16 18.04 1.72
N GLN A 19 -8.63 17.90 0.51
CA GLN A 19 -9.25 17.10 -0.55
C GLN A 19 -9.05 15.60 -0.39
N SER A 20 -8.13 15.12 0.47
CA SER A 20 -7.97 13.69 0.74
C SER A 20 -9.11 13.08 1.55
N ALA A 21 -9.84 13.88 2.33
CA ALA A 21 -10.98 13.40 3.12
C ALA A 21 -12.19 12.95 2.27
N ILE A 22 -12.29 13.39 1.00
CA ILE A 22 -13.43 13.06 0.12
C ILE A 22 -13.16 11.78 -0.72
N ARG A 23 -11.94 11.24 -0.72
CA ARG A 23 -11.52 10.11 -1.56
C ARG A 23 -11.39 8.78 -0.84
N ASN A 24 -11.96 8.63 0.33
CA ASN A 24 -11.95 7.37 1.05
C ASN A 24 -13.37 6.78 1.14
N PRO A 25 -13.93 6.22 0.04
CA PRO A 25 -15.15 5.45 0.15
C PRO A 25 -14.84 4.28 1.09
N GLN A 26 -15.68 4.13 2.10
CA GLN A 26 -15.57 3.02 3.04
C GLN A 26 -15.54 1.72 2.24
N SER A 27 -14.50 0.91 2.43
CA SER A 27 -14.35 -0.34 1.71
C SER A 27 -15.53 -1.27 2.02
N ALA A 28 -16.06 -1.92 0.98
CA ALA A 28 -17.03 -2.99 1.14
C ALA A 28 -16.43 -4.24 1.81
N ILE A 29 -15.08 -4.33 1.85
CA ILE A 29 -14.34 -5.44 2.43
C ILE A 29 -13.82 -5.01 3.79
N LEU A 30 -14.20 -5.75 4.83
CA LEU A 30 -13.86 -5.43 6.21
C LEU A 30 -12.33 -5.29 6.41
N GLY A 31 -11.93 -4.17 6.98
CA GLY A 31 -10.55 -3.86 7.33
C GLY A 31 -9.71 -3.31 6.18
N VAL A 32 -10.09 -3.47 4.92
CA VAL A 32 -9.38 -2.86 3.79
C VAL A 32 -9.58 -1.35 3.82
N ARG A 33 -8.50 -0.59 3.67
CA ARG A 33 -8.55 0.88 3.66
C ARG A 33 -7.31 1.50 3.01
N TRP A 34 -7.45 2.73 2.59
CA TRP A 34 -6.30 3.58 2.28
C TRP A 34 -5.51 3.92 3.54
N VAL A 35 -4.20 4.00 3.39
CA VAL A 35 -3.25 4.45 4.40
C VAL A 35 -2.48 5.61 3.80
N GLU A 36 -2.59 6.79 4.40
CA GLU A 36 -1.80 7.95 4.03
C GLU A 36 -0.40 7.82 4.65
N LEU A 37 0.62 8.07 3.85
CA LEU A 37 2.02 7.94 4.26
C LEU A 37 2.63 9.33 4.48
N PRO A 38 3.36 9.54 5.59
CA PRO A 38 4.00 10.82 5.86
C PRO A 38 4.95 11.23 4.75
N SER A 39 4.65 12.38 4.12
CA SER A 39 5.42 12.88 2.99
C SER A 39 5.84 14.32 3.22
N ARG A 40 7.08 14.65 2.87
CA ARG A 40 7.67 15.98 2.95
C ARG A 40 8.12 16.43 1.58
N VAL A 41 7.69 17.61 1.19
CA VAL A 41 8.03 18.24 -0.09
C VAL A 41 9.01 19.39 0.17
N ASP A 42 10.11 19.43 -0.56
CA ASP A 42 11.04 20.57 -0.58
C ASP A 42 11.58 20.82 -2.00
N GLY A 43 12.51 21.77 -2.16
CA GLY A 43 13.08 22.12 -3.46
C GLY A 43 13.89 20.98 -4.13
N ARG A 44 14.10 19.85 -3.48
CA ARG A 44 14.80 18.66 -4.00
C ARG A 44 13.83 17.55 -4.43
N GLY A 45 12.54 17.62 -4.00
CA GLY A 45 11.54 16.62 -4.34
C GLY A 45 10.64 16.24 -3.17
N VAL A 46 10.14 15.01 -3.19
CA VAL A 46 9.25 14.44 -2.16
C VAL A 46 9.94 13.28 -1.47
N LEU A 47 9.95 13.30 -0.14
CA LEU A 47 10.37 12.18 0.69
C LEU A 47 9.14 11.60 1.38
N THR A 48 8.87 10.33 1.16
CA THR A 48 7.83 9.58 1.87
C THR A 48 8.49 8.56 2.77
N SER A 49 8.11 8.54 4.05
CA SER A 49 8.60 7.58 5.04
C SER A 49 7.47 6.66 5.50
N VAL A 50 7.83 5.48 5.98
CA VAL A 50 6.89 4.53 6.57
C VAL A 50 7.52 3.91 7.81
N GLU A 51 6.86 4.04 8.94
CA GLU A 51 7.27 3.44 10.20
C GLU A 51 6.27 2.36 10.62
N GLY A 52 6.79 1.18 10.94
CA GLY A 52 5.97 0.07 11.44
C GLY A 52 5.31 0.41 12.76
N GLN A 53 4.05 -0.01 12.95
CA GLN A 53 3.23 0.24 14.14
C GLN A 53 2.87 1.72 14.39
N ILE A 54 3.31 2.63 13.52
CA ILE A 54 2.99 4.06 13.56
C ILE A 54 2.14 4.41 12.34
N ASP A 55 2.72 4.32 11.14
CA ASP A 55 2.04 4.64 9.87
C ASP A 55 1.24 3.45 9.34
N VAL A 56 1.73 2.23 9.60
CA VAL A 56 1.05 0.97 9.25
C VAL A 56 0.72 0.18 10.51
N PRO A 57 -0.43 -0.56 10.58
CA PRO A 57 -0.94 -1.14 11.83
C PRO A 57 -0.26 -2.46 12.21
N PHE A 58 0.98 -2.69 11.77
CA PHE A 58 1.74 -3.89 12.08
C PHE A 58 3.24 -3.62 12.11
N GLU A 59 4.00 -4.49 12.75
CA GLU A 59 5.46 -4.53 12.65
C GLU A 59 5.85 -4.99 11.25
N ILE A 60 6.68 -4.23 10.55
CA ILE A 60 7.16 -4.59 9.22
C ILE A 60 8.23 -5.67 9.34
N LYS A 61 7.88 -6.92 9.01
CA LYS A 61 8.81 -8.06 8.99
C LYS A 61 9.47 -8.27 7.64
N ARG A 62 8.81 -7.83 6.57
CA ARG A 62 9.29 -8.01 5.21
C ARG A 62 8.89 -6.84 4.34
N VAL A 63 9.84 -6.41 3.52
CA VAL A 63 9.61 -5.46 2.42
C VAL A 63 9.99 -6.16 1.12
N PHE A 64 9.14 -6.08 0.11
CA PHE A 64 9.46 -6.55 -1.23
C PHE A 64 8.83 -5.64 -2.28
N TYR A 65 9.38 -5.67 -3.47
CA TYR A 65 8.84 -4.87 -4.57
C TYR A 65 8.91 -5.63 -5.88
N MET A 66 7.96 -5.33 -6.74
CA MET A 66 7.86 -5.87 -8.10
C MET A 66 8.11 -4.74 -9.09
N HIS A 67 8.97 -5.01 -10.05
CA HIS A 67 9.34 -4.09 -11.12
C HIS A 67 9.53 -4.86 -12.42
N HIS A 68 9.64 -4.16 -13.57
CA HIS A 68 9.69 -4.78 -14.90
C HIS A 68 8.54 -5.79 -15.09
N ILE A 69 7.34 -5.40 -14.66
CA ILE A 69 6.19 -6.28 -14.62
C ILE A 69 5.63 -6.41 -16.05
N ILE A 70 5.51 -7.64 -16.53
CA ILE A 70 5.07 -7.96 -17.91
C ILE A 70 3.71 -8.66 -17.96
N THR A 71 3.15 -9.05 -16.81
CA THR A 71 1.86 -9.73 -16.69
C THR A 71 1.24 -9.48 -15.33
N ASP A 72 -0.03 -9.87 -15.16
CA ASP A 72 -0.75 -9.81 -13.89
C ASP A 72 0.02 -10.49 -12.77
N ARG A 73 -0.19 -10.02 -11.55
CA ARG A 73 0.42 -10.52 -10.32
C ARG A 73 -0.65 -10.83 -9.27
N GLY A 74 -0.26 -11.45 -8.17
CA GLY A 74 -1.20 -11.87 -7.14
C GLY A 74 -1.88 -13.19 -7.50
N GLY A 75 -3.22 -13.23 -7.51
CA GLY A 75 -3.99 -14.45 -7.68
C GLY A 75 -3.91 -15.36 -6.45
N HIS A 76 -3.82 -14.75 -5.24
CA HIS A 76 -3.73 -15.50 -3.98
C HIS A 76 -4.22 -14.67 -2.80
N ALA A 77 -4.46 -15.35 -1.68
CA ALA A 77 -4.63 -14.75 -0.37
C ALA A 77 -3.54 -15.25 0.59
N HIS A 78 -3.24 -14.48 1.61
CA HIS A 78 -2.35 -14.88 2.70
C HIS A 78 -3.17 -15.22 3.94
N ALA A 79 -2.91 -16.39 4.53
CA ALA A 79 -3.66 -16.85 5.70
C ALA A 79 -3.30 -16.06 6.98
N ASP A 80 -2.10 -15.50 7.06
CA ASP A 80 -1.55 -14.91 8.29
C ASP A 80 -0.88 -13.54 8.10
N THR A 81 -0.79 -13.03 6.88
CA THR A 81 -0.01 -11.84 6.54
C THR A 81 -0.92 -10.66 6.21
N ASP A 82 -0.79 -9.59 6.96
CA ASP A 82 -1.33 -8.28 6.62
C ASP A 82 -0.33 -7.53 5.74
N GLN A 83 -0.82 -6.73 4.80
CA GLN A 83 0.03 -6.02 3.85
C GLN A 83 -0.40 -4.56 3.68
N VAL A 84 0.55 -3.71 3.30
CA VAL A 84 0.28 -2.41 2.67
C VAL A 84 0.92 -2.42 1.30
N VAL A 85 0.12 -2.18 0.27
CA VAL A 85 0.54 -2.16 -1.14
C VAL A 85 0.60 -0.71 -1.61
N ILE A 86 1.70 -0.33 -2.24
CA ILE A 86 2.01 1.06 -2.63
C ILE A 86 2.49 1.07 -4.09
N ALA A 87 2.02 2.02 -4.89
CA ALA A 87 2.61 2.32 -6.19
C ALA A 87 3.79 3.28 -5.99
N ALA A 88 4.98 2.74 -5.77
CA ALA A 88 6.19 3.54 -5.59
C ALA A 88 6.60 4.29 -6.87
N ALA A 89 6.19 3.79 -8.03
CA ALA A 89 6.29 4.47 -9.33
C ALA A 89 5.20 3.95 -10.27
N GLY A 90 4.78 4.79 -11.22
CA GLY A 90 3.76 4.44 -12.20
C GLY A 90 2.38 4.22 -11.56
N ARG A 91 1.58 3.38 -12.20
CA ARG A 91 0.24 3.03 -11.69
C ARG A 91 -0.10 1.57 -11.99
N PHE A 92 -1.03 1.01 -11.23
CA PHE A 92 -1.65 -0.29 -11.48
C PHE A 92 -3.01 -0.38 -10.80
N LYS A 93 -3.77 -1.39 -11.16
CA LYS A 93 -5.03 -1.74 -10.50
C LYS A 93 -4.84 -2.92 -9.57
N MET A 94 -5.60 -2.91 -8.48
CA MET A 94 -5.64 -3.98 -7.49
C MET A 94 -7.09 -4.33 -7.19
N ASP A 95 -7.49 -5.56 -7.51
CA ASP A 95 -8.73 -6.14 -7.05
C ASP A 95 -8.49 -6.86 -5.73
N LEU A 96 -9.37 -6.59 -4.78
CA LEU A 96 -9.42 -7.24 -3.47
C LEU A 96 -10.78 -7.89 -3.32
N SER A 97 -10.81 -9.12 -2.78
CA SER A 97 -12.07 -9.84 -2.53
C SER A 97 -12.04 -10.57 -1.20
N ASP A 98 -13.18 -10.55 -0.50
CA ASP A 98 -13.44 -11.34 0.70
C ASP A 98 -14.24 -12.63 0.38
N GLY A 99 -14.36 -12.98 -0.90
CA GLY A 99 -15.14 -14.12 -1.37
C GLY A 99 -16.61 -13.80 -1.64
N THR A 100 -17.10 -12.67 -1.19
CA THR A 100 -18.48 -12.17 -1.42
C THR A 100 -18.46 -10.86 -2.19
N ASN A 101 -17.66 -9.91 -1.73
CA ASN A 101 -17.49 -8.60 -2.33
C ASN A 101 -16.15 -8.54 -3.06
N THR A 102 -16.11 -7.75 -4.11
CA THR A 102 -14.85 -7.41 -4.80
C THR A 102 -14.80 -5.90 -4.99
N GLN A 103 -13.65 -5.31 -4.69
CA GLN A 103 -13.42 -3.89 -4.86
C GLN A 103 -12.11 -3.64 -5.57
N THR A 104 -12.15 -2.73 -6.56
CA THR A 104 -10.96 -2.31 -7.32
C THR A 104 -10.38 -1.02 -6.75
N TYR A 105 -9.08 -1.02 -6.54
CA TYR A 105 -8.27 0.13 -6.18
C TYR A 105 -7.36 0.52 -7.34
N VAL A 106 -7.26 1.81 -7.64
CA VAL A 106 -6.26 2.35 -8.56
C VAL A 106 -5.13 2.94 -7.72
N LEU A 107 -3.95 2.35 -7.80
CA LEU A 107 -2.75 2.81 -7.11
C LEU A 107 -1.90 3.59 -8.11
N ASP A 108 -1.75 4.89 -7.89
CA ASP A 108 -1.07 5.85 -8.77
C ASP A 108 -0.35 6.97 -8.01
N ASP A 109 -0.27 6.84 -6.69
CA ASP A 109 0.28 7.86 -5.79
C ASP A 109 1.21 7.19 -4.76
N PRO A 110 2.52 7.50 -4.75
CA PRO A 110 3.48 6.92 -3.82
C PRO A 110 3.33 7.41 -2.37
N THR A 111 2.49 8.43 -2.12
CA THR A 111 2.26 8.97 -0.78
C THR A 111 1.14 8.26 -0.02
N ARG A 112 0.55 7.21 -0.61
CA ARG A 112 -0.49 6.40 0.02
C ARG A 112 -0.41 4.95 -0.41
N GLY A 113 -0.88 4.08 0.45
CA GLY A 113 -1.00 2.64 0.17
C GLY A 113 -2.38 2.11 0.49
N VAL A 114 -2.63 0.88 0.11
CA VAL A 114 -3.85 0.15 0.51
C VAL A 114 -3.46 -0.91 1.52
N TYR A 115 -3.98 -0.79 2.74
CA TYR A 115 -3.90 -1.83 3.74
C TYR A 115 -4.86 -2.97 3.36
N THR A 116 -4.30 -4.15 3.27
CA THR A 116 -4.98 -5.39 2.95
C THR A 116 -4.76 -6.37 4.09
N PRO A 117 -5.78 -6.69 4.89
CA PRO A 117 -5.66 -7.67 5.95
C PRO A 117 -5.46 -9.08 5.37
N ARG A 118 -5.00 -10.00 6.24
CA ARG A 118 -4.95 -11.43 5.92
C ARG A 118 -6.31 -11.94 5.46
N MET A 119 -6.33 -13.05 4.74
CA MET A 119 -7.55 -13.68 4.20
C MET A 119 -8.32 -12.79 3.19
N VAL A 120 -7.69 -11.79 2.59
CA VAL A 120 -8.22 -11.07 1.43
C VAL A 120 -7.50 -11.56 0.18
N PHE A 121 -8.26 -11.95 -0.85
CA PHE A 121 -7.73 -12.39 -2.13
C PHE A 121 -7.30 -11.20 -2.96
N ILE A 122 -6.08 -11.22 -3.49
CA ILE A 122 -5.44 -10.09 -4.18
C ILE A 122 -5.18 -10.45 -5.63
N ARG A 123 -5.51 -9.56 -6.57
CA ARG A 123 -5.06 -9.56 -7.95
C ARG A 123 -4.54 -8.18 -8.32
N LEU A 124 -3.38 -8.12 -8.97
CA LEU A 124 -2.74 -6.89 -9.44
C LEU A 124 -2.61 -6.94 -10.95
N TYR A 125 -3.03 -5.89 -11.65
CA TYR A 125 -3.07 -5.87 -13.11
C TYR A 125 -3.05 -4.44 -13.67
N ASP A 126 -3.06 -4.29 -14.99
CA ASP A 126 -3.05 -2.99 -15.69
C ASP A 126 -1.87 -2.10 -15.25
N PHE A 127 -0.68 -2.69 -15.22
CA PHE A 127 0.54 -1.98 -14.83
C PHE A 127 0.99 -1.04 -15.95
N SER A 128 1.22 0.23 -15.62
CA SER A 128 1.84 1.18 -16.55
C SER A 128 3.31 0.82 -16.79
N PRO A 129 3.90 1.23 -17.93
CA PRO A 129 5.33 1.09 -18.15
C PRO A 129 6.13 1.70 -16.98
N GLY A 130 7.13 0.96 -16.49
CA GLY A 130 7.96 1.40 -15.37
C GLY A 130 7.29 1.38 -13.99
N ALA A 131 6.10 0.79 -13.87
CA ALA A 131 5.45 0.66 -12.57
C ALA A 131 6.29 -0.14 -11.58
N VAL A 132 6.31 0.32 -10.33
CA VAL A 132 6.94 -0.35 -9.20
C VAL A 132 5.89 -0.52 -8.10
N CYS A 133 5.57 -1.77 -7.81
CA CYS A 133 4.68 -2.13 -6.71
C CYS A 133 5.53 -2.50 -5.49
N LEU A 134 5.49 -1.66 -4.45
CA LEU A 134 6.14 -1.89 -3.16
C LEU A 134 5.13 -2.48 -2.18
N VAL A 135 5.56 -3.50 -1.43
CA VAL A 135 4.71 -4.16 -0.44
C VAL A 135 5.43 -4.25 0.90
N LEU A 136 4.75 -3.79 1.94
CA LEU A 136 5.12 -3.96 3.33
C LEU A 136 4.29 -5.10 3.91
N ALA A 137 4.92 -6.05 4.60
CA ALA A 137 4.24 -7.25 5.09
C ALA A 137 4.55 -7.52 6.57
N SER A 138 3.53 -8.01 7.29
CA SER A 138 3.56 -8.25 8.74
C SER A 138 4.27 -9.55 9.13
N THR A 139 4.60 -10.43 8.17
CA THR A 139 5.25 -11.72 8.43
C THR A 139 6.45 -11.94 7.53
N HIS A 140 7.34 -12.85 7.91
CA HIS A 140 8.35 -13.39 7.03
C HIS A 140 7.70 -14.22 5.90
N TYR A 141 8.47 -14.47 4.83
CA TYR A 141 7.93 -15.23 3.71
C TYR A 141 7.76 -16.71 4.07
N ASP A 142 6.53 -17.18 3.93
CA ASP A 142 6.19 -18.60 4.01
C ASP A 142 5.16 -18.94 2.93
N ILE A 143 5.59 -19.73 1.94
CA ILE A 143 4.73 -20.11 0.81
C ILE A 143 3.57 -21.00 1.25
N SER A 144 3.72 -21.77 2.34
CA SER A 144 2.66 -22.64 2.86
C SER A 144 1.45 -21.88 3.40
N LYS A 145 1.63 -20.57 3.68
CA LYS A 145 0.57 -19.66 4.15
C LYS A 145 -0.14 -18.94 3.01
N SER A 146 0.21 -19.24 1.75
CA SER A 146 -0.43 -18.64 0.58
C SER A 146 -1.50 -19.57 -0.01
N ILE A 147 -2.74 -19.10 -0.08
CA ILE A 147 -3.87 -19.79 -0.71
C ILE A 147 -3.93 -19.33 -2.17
N ARG A 148 -3.52 -20.20 -3.11
CA ARG A 148 -3.19 -19.84 -4.49
C ARG A 148 -4.26 -20.17 -5.53
N SER A 149 -5.37 -20.75 -5.13
CA SER A 149 -6.52 -20.93 -6.01
C SER A 149 -7.74 -20.24 -5.42
N TRP A 150 -8.59 -19.73 -6.30
CA TRP A 150 -9.86 -19.13 -5.90
C TRP A 150 -10.79 -20.14 -5.22
N GLU A 151 -10.78 -21.36 -5.70
CA GLU A 151 -11.60 -22.44 -5.13
C GLU A 151 -11.18 -22.78 -3.69
N ASP A 152 -9.87 -22.94 -3.44
CA ASP A 152 -9.36 -23.20 -2.10
C ASP A 152 -9.57 -22.03 -1.16
N TYR A 153 -9.48 -20.81 -1.70
CA TYR A 153 -9.79 -19.60 -0.95
C TYR A 153 -11.25 -19.59 -0.48
N LEU A 154 -12.21 -19.88 -1.39
CA LEU A 154 -13.62 -19.95 -1.01
C LEU A 154 -13.92 -21.06 -0.01
N LYS A 155 -13.21 -22.21 -0.07
CA LYS A 155 -13.29 -23.27 0.94
C LYS A 155 -12.80 -22.78 2.31
N ALA A 156 -11.65 -22.09 2.32
CA ALA A 156 -11.06 -21.55 3.55
C ALA A 156 -11.94 -20.48 4.21
N MET A 157 -12.67 -19.67 3.40
CA MET A 157 -13.58 -18.63 3.92
C MET A 157 -14.87 -19.21 4.54
N ARG A 158 -15.21 -20.47 4.26
CA ARG A 158 -16.39 -21.16 4.79
C ARG A 158 -16.11 -22.06 6.00
N ALA A 159 -14.83 -22.30 6.26
CA ALA A 159 -14.38 -23.15 7.38
C ALA A 159 -14.37 -22.38 8.70
#